data_398623635d3985ba2eef0aea60dd5b43
#
_entry.id   398623635d3985ba2eef0aea60dd5b43
#
_cell.length_a   1.000
_cell.length_b   1.000
_cell.length_c   1.000
_cell.angle_alpha   90.00
_cell.angle_beta   90.00
_cell.angle_gamma   90.00
#
_symmetry.space_group_name_H-M   'P 1'
#
loop_
_entity.id
_entity.type
_entity.pdbx_description
1 polymer ?
#
loop_
_entity_poly.entity_id
_entity_poly.type
_entity_poly.pdbx_seq_one_letter_code
_entity_poly.pdbx_strand_id
1 'polypeptide(L)'
;MSRASCRTPVTVGTGSLPRIATETDFPLTTFADLGLSQKVLSAVTDSGYTIPTPIQAGAIPFALQRRDICGIAQTGTGKTASFVLPMLTLLEKGRARARMPRTLILEPTRELAAQVAENFEKYGK
;
A
#
# COMPACT_ATOMS: atom_id res chain seq x y z
N MET A 1 10.03 -22.98 13.57
CA MET A 1 10.28 -21.54 13.71
C MET A 1 11.01 -21.04 12.48
N SER A 2 10.30 -20.59 11.48
CA SER A 2 10.90 -20.09 10.23
C SER A 2 11.22 -18.61 10.42
N ARG A 3 12.50 -18.25 10.32
CA ARG A 3 12.95 -16.86 10.35
C ARG A 3 12.42 -16.17 9.09
N ALA A 4 11.51 -15.21 9.26
CA ALA A 4 11.17 -14.25 8.22
C ALA A 4 12.45 -13.47 7.88
N SER A 5 13.11 -13.85 6.82
CA SER A 5 14.23 -13.10 6.25
C SER A 5 13.65 -11.85 5.61
N CYS A 6 13.81 -10.72 6.26
CA CYS A 6 13.60 -9.41 5.64
C CYS A 6 14.62 -9.30 4.49
N ARG A 7 14.21 -9.73 3.30
CA ARG A 7 15.05 -9.64 2.12
C ARG A 7 14.64 -8.42 1.31
N THR A 8 15.51 -7.45 1.36
CA THR A 8 15.83 -6.39 0.40
C THR A 8 14.84 -5.25 0.22
N PRO A 9 15.35 -4.00 0.22
CA PRO A 9 14.63 -2.85 -0.31
C PRO A 9 14.17 -3.18 -1.74
N VAL A 10 13.03 -2.63 -2.15
CA VAL A 10 12.53 -2.79 -3.52
C VAL A 10 13.57 -2.25 -4.48
N THR A 11 14.41 -3.13 -4.98
CA THR A 11 15.35 -2.86 -6.06
C THR A 11 14.69 -3.33 -7.34
N VAL A 12 14.16 -2.41 -8.11
CA VAL A 12 13.86 -2.65 -9.52
C VAL A 12 15.19 -2.48 -10.26
N GLY A 13 15.82 -3.58 -10.66
CA GLY A 13 17.09 -3.48 -11.37
C GLY A 13 17.43 -4.72 -12.16
N THR A 14 17.52 -4.57 -13.45
CA THR A 14 18.38 -5.35 -14.32
C THR A 14 19.84 -4.93 -14.10
N GLY A 15 20.63 -5.79 -13.47
CA GLY A 15 22.08 -5.90 -13.62
C GLY A 15 22.95 -4.66 -13.49
N SER A 16 22.89 -3.93 -12.41
CA SER A 16 23.94 -3.06 -11.86
C SER A 16 23.47 -2.50 -10.53
N LEU A 17 24.37 -2.18 -9.60
CA LEU A 17 24.20 -1.72 -8.21
C LEU A 17 22.81 -1.14 -7.86
N PRO A 18 22.22 -1.47 -6.68
CA PRO A 18 20.89 -1.02 -6.30
C PRO A 18 20.84 0.51 -6.28
N ARG A 19 20.20 1.09 -7.28
CA ARG A 19 19.83 2.51 -7.24
C ARG A 19 18.74 2.66 -6.19
N ILE A 20 18.96 3.55 -5.23
CA ILE A 20 17.88 4.12 -4.43
C ILE A 20 17.02 4.87 -5.43
N ALA A 21 15.79 4.40 -5.68
CA ALA A 21 14.85 5.10 -6.54
C ALA A 21 14.63 6.50 -5.96
N THR A 22 15.08 7.52 -6.68
CA THR A 22 14.83 8.92 -6.37
C THR A 22 13.44 9.30 -6.86
N GLU A 23 12.83 10.32 -6.28
CA GLU A 23 11.46 10.79 -6.59
C GLU A 23 11.22 11.07 -8.09
N THR A 24 12.27 11.16 -8.90
CA THR A 24 12.22 11.48 -10.34
C THR A 24 12.12 10.26 -11.26
N ASP A 25 12.26 9.03 -10.74
CA ASP A 25 12.32 7.81 -11.56
C ASP A 25 10.94 7.15 -11.85
N PHE A 26 9.85 7.69 -11.32
CA PHE A 26 8.51 7.16 -11.59
C PHE A 26 7.82 8.00 -12.69
N PRO A 27 7.42 7.38 -13.81
CA PRO A 27 6.58 8.06 -14.78
C PRO A 27 5.29 8.54 -14.08
N LEU A 28 4.67 9.59 -14.60
CA LEU A 28 3.39 10.10 -14.11
C LEU A 28 2.33 8.98 -14.15
N THR A 29 2.30 8.18 -13.11
CA THR A 29 1.35 7.09 -12.93
C THR A 29 0.12 7.65 -12.23
N THR A 30 -1.06 7.30 -12.69
CA THR A 30 -2.31 7.61 -11.98
C THR A 30 -2.69 6.44 -11.07
N PHE A 31 -3.59 6.67 -10.12
CA PHE A 31 -4.10 5.57 -9.28
C PHE A 31 -4.79 4.48 -10.11
N ALA A 32 -5.35 4.83 -11.28
CA ALA A 32 -5.97 3.86 -12.19
C ALA A 32 -4.98 2.85 -12.75
N ASP A 33 -3.72 3.26 -12.95
CA ASP A 33 -2.66 2.41 -13.50
C ASP A 33 -2.10 1.41 -12.48
N LEU A 34 -2.39 1.62 -11.19
CA LEU A 34 -1.86 0.80 -10.10
C LEU A 34 -2.61 -0.53 -9.89
N GLY A 35 -3.74 -0.76 -10.58
CA GLY A 35 -4.50 -2.00 -10.50
C GLY A 35 -5.42 -2.12 -9.29
N LEU A 36 -5.80 -1.01 -8.68
CA LEU A 36 -6.78 -0.94 -7.59
C LEU A 36 -8.19 -1.30 -8.09
N SER A 37 -9.07 -1.75 -7.20
CA SER A 37 -10.47 -1.99 -7.54
C SER A 37 -11.21 -0.68 -7.84
N GLN A 38 -12.27 -0.75 -8.64
CA GLN A 38 -13.06 0.44 -9.02
C GLN A 38 -13.66 1.17 -7.80
N LYS A 39 -14.08 0.44 -6.78
CA LYS A 39 -14.60 1.04 -5.54
C LYS A 39 -13.53 1.84 -4.81
N VAL A 40 -12.35 1.25 -4.65
CA VAL A 40 -11.22 1.92 -4.00
C VAL A 40 -10.77 3.14 -4.81
N LEU A 41 -10.76 3.06 -6.15
CA LEU A 41 -10.46 4.18 -7.02
C LEU A 41 -11.47 5.33 -6.86
N SER A 42 -12.77 5.02 -6.81
CA SER A 42 -13.80 6.04 -6.53
C SER A 42 -13.55 6.73 -5.19
N ALA A 43 -13.31 5.96 -4.13
CA ALA A 43 -13.07 6.52 -2.79
C ALA A 43 -11.80 7.38 -2.73
N VAL A 44 -10.77 7.04 -3.47
CA VAL A 44 -9.53 7.84 -3.60
C VAL A 44 -9.83 9.15 -4.32
N THR A 45 -10.56 9.10 -5.43
CA THR A 45 -10.96 10.28 -6.22
C THR A 45 -11.86 11.20 -5.41
N ASP A 46 -12.86 10.67 -4.71
CA ASP A 46 -13.76 11.41 -3.84
C ASP A 46 -13.01 12.08 -2.67
N SER A 47 -11.88 11.52 -2.28
CA SER A 47 -10.98 12.10 -1.29
C SER A 47 -10.05 13.18 -1.85
N GLY A 48 -10.14 13.50 -3.16
CA GLY A 48 -9.36 14.54 -3.82
C GLY A 48 -7.95 14.12 -4.23
N TYR A 49 -7.63 12.83 -4.18
CA TYR A 49 -6.31 12.32 -4.61
C TYR A 49 -6.37 11.84 -6.06
N THR A 50 -5.52 12.43 -6.90
CA THR A 50 -5.45 12.10 -8.34
C THR A 50 -4.12 11.45 -8.71
N ILE A 51 -3.04 11.86 -8.07
CA ILE A 51 -1.69 11.41 -8.36
C ILE A 51 -1.12 10.67 -7.13
N PRO A 52 -0.65 9.44 -7.28
CA PRO A 52 -0.03 8.70 -6.19
C PRO A 52 1.32 9.30 -5.83
N THR A 53 1.66 9.26 -4.55
CA THR A 53 3.01 9.61 -4.09
C THR A 53 4.02 8.52 -4.51
N PRO A 54 5.34 8.82 -4.52
CA PRO A 54 6.35 7.82 -4.90
C PRO A 54 6.28 6.52 -4.11
N ILE A 55 6.02 6.59 -2.79
CA ILE A 55 5.86 5.38 -1.97
C ILE A 55 4.61 4.58 -2.33
N GLN A 56 3.52 5.26 -2.71
CA GLN A 56 2.29 4.60 -3.15
C GLN A 56 2.48 3.94 -4.52
N ALA A 57 3.05 4.65 -5.48
CA ALA A 57 3.34 4.11 -6.81
C ALA A 57 4.29 2.90 -6.75
N GLY A 58 5.29 2.96 -5.87
CA GLY A 58 6.25 1.87 -5.69
C GLY A 58 5.72 0.67 -4.90
N ALA A 59 4.84 0.86 -3.93
CA ALA A 59 4.39 -0.21 -3.04
C ALA A 59 3.11 -0.91 -3.53
N ILE A 60 2.11 -0.17 -4.02
CA ILE A 60 0.79 -0.70 -4.33
C ILE A 60 0.83 -1.88 -5.33
N PRO A 61 1.55 -1.82 -6.46
CA PRO A 61 1.57 -2.93 -7.42
C PRO A 61 2.12 -4.23 -6.82
N PHE A 62 3.16 -4.14 -5.99
CA PHE A 62 3.74 -5.31 -5.33
C PHE A 62 2.85 -5.88 -4.23
N ALA A 63 2.17 -5.00 -3.48
CA ALA A 63 1.18 -5.42 -2.49
C ALA A 63 0.01 -6.19 -3.13
N LEU A 64 -0.48 -5.74 -4.28
CA LEU A 64 -1.53 -6.44 -5.04
C LEU A 64 -1.07 -7.81 -5.54
N GLN A 65 0.21 -7.98 -5.82
CA GLN A 65 0.84 -9.26 -6.15
C GLN A 65 1.08 -10.15 -4.90
N ARG A 66 0.71 -9.68 -3.71
CA ARG A 66 0.92 -10.36 -2.41
C ARG A 66 2.40 -10.63 -2.11
N ARG A 67 3.28 -9.72 -2.54
CA ARG A 67 4.70 -9.78 -2.21
C ARG A 67 4.98 -9.07 -0.89
N ASP A 68 6.02 -9.50 -0.20
CA ASP A 68 6.53 -8.82 0.99
C ASP A 68 7.16 -7.49 0.60
N ILE A 69 6.82 -6.44 1.37
CA ILE A 69 7.28 -5.08 1.11
C ILE A 69 7.90 -4.49 2.38
N CYS A 70 9.04 -3.87 2.23
CA CYS A 70 9.64 -3.03 3.26
C CYS A 70 9.67 -1.59 2.71
N GLY A 71 8.71 -0.76 3.14
CA GLY A 71 8.58 0.62 2.68
C GLY A 71 9.12 1.61 3.69
N ILE A 72 10.15 2.37 3.30
CA ILE A 72 10.74 3.42 4.12
C ILE A 72 10.45 4.76 3.45
N ALA A 73 9.73 5.63 4.15
CA ALA A 73 9.41 6.97 3.67
C ALA A 73 9.20 7.91 4.86
N GLN A 74 9.33 9.20 4.62
CA GLN A 74 9.12 10.24 5.64
C GLN A 74 7.65 10.29 6.09
N THR A 75 7.39 10.92 7.24
CA THR A 75 6.02 11.21 7.70
C THR A 75 5.31 12.15 6.72
N GLY A 76 4.00 11.91 6.52
CA GLY A 76 3.19 12.73 5.60
C GLY A 76 3.30 12.37 4.12
N THR A 77 4.09 11.36 3.74
CA THR A 77 4.25 10.92 2.35
C THR A 77 3.18 9.94 1.86
N GLY A 78 2.14 9.67 2.67
CA GLY A 78 1.06 8.76 2.30
C GLY A 78 1.37 7.27 2.49
N LYS A 79 2.29 6.92 3.39
CA LYS A 79 2.60 5.51 3.71
C LYS A 79 1.37 4.70 4.09
N THR A 80 0.47 5.26 4.89
CA THR A 80 -0.74 4.55 5.32
C THR A 80 -1.59 4.13 4.12
N ALA A 81 -1.84 5.02 3.18
CA ALA A 81 -2.59 4.70 1.97
C ALA A 81 -1.86 3.67 1.09
N SER A 82 -0.53 3.63 1.11
CA SER A 82 0.25 2.68 0.30
C SER A 82 0.00 1.22 0.66
N PHE A 83 -0.44 0.91 1.88
CA PHE A 83 -0.85 -0.45 2.28
C PHE A 83 -2.35 -0.61 2.46
N VAL A 84 -3.09 0.42 2.88
CA VAL A 84 -4.55 0.35 3.06
C VAL A 84 -5.27 0.10 1.73
N LEU A 85 -4.92 0.84 0.66
CA LEU A 85 -5.59 0.74 -0.63
C LEU A 85 -5.48 -0.66 -1.28
N PRO A 86 -4.29 -1.27 -1.38
CA PRO A 86 -4.18 -2.63 -1.92
C PRO A 86 -4.83 -3.66 -1.00
N MET A 87 -4.78 -3.49 0.34
CA MET A 87 -5.46 -4.38 1.27
C MET A 87 -6.97 -4.38 1.05
N LEU A 88 -7.61 -3.21 0.92
CA LEU A 88 -9.04 -3.09 0.61
C LEU A 88 -9.38 -3.78 -0.71
N THR A 89 -8.59 -3.57 -1.75
CA THR A 89 -8.75 -4.22 -3.06
C THR A 89 -8.68 -5.75 -2.95
N LEU A 90 -7.76 -6.29 -2.16
CA LEU A 90 -7.63 -7.73 -1.94
C LEU A 90 -8.76 -8.30 -1.07
N LEU A 91 -9.21 -7.53 -0.08
CA LEU A 91 -10.30 -7.92 0.81
C LEU A 91 -11.65 -7.96 0.08
N GLU A 92 -11.87 -7.07 -0.88
CA GLU A 92 -13.08 -7.04 -1.71
C GLU A 92 -13.25 -8.34 -2.50
N LYS A 93 -12.18 -8.87 -3.08
CA LYS A 93 -12.21 -10.10 -3.89
C LYS A 93 -12.40 -11.39 -3.10
N GLY A 94 -12.26 -11.35 -1.78
CA GLY A 94 -12.30 -12.54 -0.93
C GLY A 94 -13.62 -12.73 -0.20
N ARG A 95 -14.08 -13.98 -0.06
CA ARG A 95 -15.21 -14.30 0.81
C ARG A 95 -14.87 -14.09 2.28
N ALA A 96 -15.64 -13.28 2.97
CA ALA A 96 -15.57 -13.18 4.42
C ALA A 96 -16.11 -14.48 5.05
N ARG A 97 -15.26 -15.18 5.80
CA ARG A 97 -15.74 -16.21 6.72
C ARG A 97 -16.14 -15.54 8.03
N ALA A 98 -17.34 -15.80 8.49
CA ALA A 98 -17.83 -15.22 9.75
C ALA A 98 -16.83 -15.46 10.89
N ARG A 99 -16.52 -14.41 11.64
CA ARG A 99 -15.66 -14.42 12.84
C ARG A 99 -14.18 -14.73 12.63
N MET A 100 -13.64 -14.71 11.41
CA MET A 100 -12.20 -14.89 11.19
C MET A 100 -11.55 -13.58 10.75
N PRO A 101 -10.50 -13.12 11.43
CA PRO A 101 -9.73 -11.96 10.98
C PRO A 101 -9.04 -12.31 9.66
N ARG A 102 -9.10 -11.38 8.70
CA ARG A 102 -8.50 -11.55 7.37
C ARG A 102 -7.19 -10.80 7.23
N THR A 103 -6.98 -9.83 8.10
CA THR A 103 -5.83 -8.94 8.08
C THR A 103 -5.46 -8.57 9.51
N LEU A 104 -4.19 -8.49 9.78
CA LEU A 104 -3.64 -8.01 11.05
C LEU A 104 -2.71 -6.83 10.77
N ILE A 105 -2.96 -5.70 11.45
CA ILE A 105 -2.12 -4.51 11.38
C ILE A 105 -1.63 -4.22 12.79
N LEU A 106 -0.32 -4.07 12.94
CA LEU A 106 0.33 -3.76 14.21
C LEU A 106 0.90 -2.35 14.14
N GLU A 107 0.53 -1.54 15.10
CA GLU A 107 0.99 -0.16 15.25
C GLU A 107 1.62 0.06 16.62
N PRO A 108 2.63 0.93 16.73
CA PRO A 108 3.33 1.14 18.00
C PRO A 108 2.50 1.90 19.04
N THR A 109 1.49 2.65 18.61
CA THR A 109 0.63 3.44 19.51
C THR A 109 -0.84 3.32 19.13
N ARG A 110 -1.73 3.56 20.11
CA ARG A 110 -3.19 3.55 19.89
C ARG A 110 -3.64 4.64 18.93
N GLU A 111 -2.99 5.80 18.97
CA GLU A 111 -3.30 6.94 18.11
C GLU A 111 -3.02 6.59 16.63
N LEU A 112 -1.90 5.93 16.35
CA LEU A 112 -1.59 5.46 14.99
C LEU A 112 -2.57 4.37 14.54
N ALA A 113 -2.93 3.44 15.40
CA ALA A 113 -3.93 2.42 15.10
C ALA A 113 -5.30 3.06 14.78
N ALA A 114 -5.72 4.09 15.52
CA ALA A 114 -6.95 4.83 15.22
C ALA A 114 -6.90 5.52 13.87
N GLN A 115 -5.79 6.18 13.52
CA GLN A 115 -5.60 6.80 12.20
C GLN A 115 -5.67 5.77 11.06
N VAL A 116 -5.13 4.59 11.26
CA VAL A 116 -5.23 3.50 10.27
C VAL A 116 -6.68 3.05 10.13
N ALA A 117 -7.40 2.86 11.25
CA ALA A 117 -8.83 2.50 11.21
C ALA A 117 -9.66 3.53 10.46
N GLU A 118 -9.46 4.83 10.73
CA GLU A 118 -10.13 5.92 10.00
C GLU A 118 -9.87 5.86 8.48
N ASN A 119 -8.64 5.53 8.07
CA ASN A 119 -8.33 5.36 6.65
C ASN A 119 -9.06 4.15 6.04
N PHE A 120 -9.20 3.04 6.77
CA PHE A 120 -10.01 1.90 6.32
C PHE A 120 -11.48 2.26 6.17
N GLU A 121 -12.06 3.02 7.10
CA GLU A 121 -13.43 3.52 7.01
C GLU A 121 -13.60 4.50 5.84
N LYS A 122 -12.63 5.38 5.63
CA LYS A 122 -12.65 6.38 4.57
C LYS A 122 -12.65 5.76 3.17
N TYR A 123 -11.78 4.78 2.93
CA TYR A 123 -11.59 4.18 1.61
C TYR A 123 -12.37 2.87 1.40
N GLY A 124 -12.95 2.31 2.45
CA GLY A 124 -13.68 1.03 2.42
C GLY A 124 -15.19 1.14 2.25
N LYS A 125 -15.71 2.33 1.93
CA LYS A 125 -17.14 2.61 1.73
C LYS A 125 -17.72 1.95 0.48
#